data_110d91de0bf01f7834dfb53a2c8eecc8
#
_entry.id   110d91de0bf01f7834dfb53a2c8eecc8
#
_cell.length_a   1.000
_cell.length_b   1.000
_cell.length_c   1.000
_cell.angle_alpha   90.00
_cell.angle_beta   90.00
_cell.angle_gamma   90.00
#
_symmetry.space_group_name_H-M   'P 1'
#
loop_
_entity.id
_entity.type
_entity.pdbx_description
1 polymer ?
#
loop_
_entity_poly.entity_id
_entity_poly.type
_entity_poly.pdbx_seq_one_letter_code
_entity_poly.pdbx_strand_id
1 'polypeptide(L)' 'LVHGLENPMREVMYLRLVGNLTFGQIGEIMEKSENWARVTYYRGKERVMKEAEKL' A
#
# COMPACT_ATOMS: atom_id res chain seq x y z
N LEU A 1 -6.35 -0.57 -15.49
CA LEU A 1 -5.46 -0.02 -16.10
C LEU A 1 -4.74 1.03 -15.38
N VAL A 2 -4.95 2.17 -15.75
CA VAL A 2 -4.26 3.28 -15.20
C VAL A 2 -4.65 3.57 -13.77
N HIS A 3 -5.81 3.10 -13.37
CA HIS A 3 -6.32 3.43 -12.06
C HIS A 3 -5.42 2.97 -10.93
N GLY A 4 -4.88 1.78 -11.02
CA GLY A 4 -4.04 1.27 -9.97
C GLY A 4 -2.77 2.09 -9.83
N LEU A 5 -2.30 2.66 -10.92
CA LEU A 5 -1.08 3.41 -10.90
C LEU A 5 -1.26 4.78 -10.28
N GLU A 6 -2.49 5.29 -10.31
CA GLU A 6 -2.76 6.61 -9.74
C GLU A 6 -2.81 6.59 -8.23
N ASN A 7 -2.90 5.41 -7.65
CA ASN A 7 -2.99 5.31 -6.20
C ASN A 7 -2.09 4.20 -5.69
N PRO A 8 -0.79 4.43 -5.68
CA PRO A 8 0.16 3.39 -5.25
C PRO A 8 -0.07 2.96 -3.81
N MET A 9 -0.59 3.84 -2.98
CA MET A 9 -0.86 3.51 -1.59
C MET A 9 -1.92 2.41 -1.49
N ARG A 10 -2.97 2.55 -2.28
CA ARG A 10 -4.03 1.54 -2.31
C ARG A 10 -3.51 0.21 -2.84
N GLU A 11 -2.68 0.29 -3.86
CA GLU A 11 -2.12 -0.91 -4.46
C GLU A 11 -1.26 -1.66 -3.45
N VAL A 12 -0.44 -0.94 -2.71
CA VAL A 12 0.42 -1.55 -1.69
C VAL A 12 -0.42 -2.23 -0.62
N MET A 13 -1.47 -1.57 -0.18
CA MET A 13 -2.34 -2.16 0.84
C MET A 13 -3.03 -3.42 0.33
N TYR A 14 -3.47 -3.39 -0.91
CA TYR A 14 -4.11 -4.54 -1.51
C TYR A 14 -3.14 -5.73 -1.57
N LEU A 15 -1.92 -5.48 -2.04
CA LEU A 15 -0.93 -6.54 -2.16
C LEU A 15 -0.57 -7.12 -0.80
N ARG A 16 -0.56 -6.28 0.21
CA ARG A 16 -0.22 -6.76 1.55
C ARG A 16 -1.36 -7.53 2.20
N LEU A 17 -2.56 -6.99 2.13
CA LEU A 17 -3.70 -7.57 2.84
C LEU A 17 -4.34 -8.73 2.10
N VAL A 18 -4.51 -8.59 0.81
CA VAL A 18 -5.14 -9.63 0.01
C VAL A 18 -4.10 -10.60 -0.53
N GLY A 19 -3.00 -10.08 -1.06
CA GLY A 19 -1.95 -10.90 -1.63
C GLY A 19 -1.06 -11.54 -0.60
N ASN A 20 -1.08 -11.02 0.62
CA ASN A 20 -0.26 -11.55 1.72
C ASN A 20 1.23 -11.54 1.38
N LEU A 21 1.66 -10.52 0.66
CA LEU A 21 3.04 -10.41 0.24
C LEU A 21 3.87 -9.67 1.28
N THR A 22 5.17 -9.94 1.29
CA THR A 22 6.07 -9.20 2.16
C THR A 22 6.33 -7.83 1.57
N PHE A 23 6.83 -6.91 2.41
CA PHE A 23 7.16 -5.58 1.90
C PHE A 23 8.26 -5.64 0.85
N GLY A 24 9.18 -6.60 0.99
CA GLY A 24 10.21 -6.76 -0.02
C GLY A 24 9.62 -7.16 -1.37
N GLN A 25 8.66 -8.05 -1.35
CA GLN A 25 7.99 -8.48 -2.57
C GLN A 25 7.17 -7.35 -3.18
N ILE A 26 6.50 -6.61 -2.33
CA ILE A 26 5.71 -5.47 -2.79
C ILE A 26 6.61 -4.42 -3.43
N GLY A 27 7.76 -4.17 -2.80
CA GLY A 27 8.71 -3.23 -3.35
C GLY A 27 9.16 -3.64 -4.73
N GLU A 28 9.42 -4.93 -4.93
CA GLU A 28 9.85 -5.42 -6.23
C GLU A 28 8.76 -5.22 -7.28
N ILE A 29 7.53 -5.53 -6.92
CA ILE A 29 6.41 -5.40 -7.86
C ILE A 29 6.21 -3.94 -8.25
N MET A 30 6.35 -3.04 -7.28
CA MET A 30 6.14 -1.62 -7.52
C MET A 30 7.40 -0.92 -8.02
N GLU A 31 8.49 -1.66 -8.16
CA GLU A 31 9.79 -1.12 -8.58
C GLU A 31 10.27 -0.06 -7.59
N LYS A 32 10.11 -0.36 -6.31
CA LYS A 32 10.52 0.50 -5.21
C LYS A 32 11.27 -0.33 -4.20
N SER A 33 11.77 0.33 -3.16
CA SER A 33 12.49 -0.35 -2.10
C SER A 33 11.53 -0.99 -1.12
N GLU A 34 12.06 -1.90 -0.33
CA GLU A 34 11.26 -2.51 0.73
C GLU A 34 10.81 -1.46 1.72
N ASN A 35 11.69 -0.52 2.05
CA ASN A 35 11.34 0.53 2.99
C ASN A 35 10.22 1.41 2.45
N TRP A 36 10.26 1.69 1.15
CA TRP A 36 9.21 2.46 0.53
C TRP A 36 7.86 1.76 0.68
N ALA A 37 7.85 0.45 0.48
CA ALA A 37 6.61 -0.31 0.60
C ALA A 37 6.07 -0.26 2.02
N ARG A 38 6.96 -0.40 2.99
CA ARG A 38 6.57 -0.38 4.40
C ARG A 38 5.98 0.98 4.78
N VAL A 39 6.67 2.03 4.42
CA VAL A 39 6.21 3.39 4.74
C VAL A 39 4.88 3.68 4.06
N THR A 40 4.78 3.30 2.80
CA THR A 40 3.56 3.54 2.04
C THR A 40 2.39 2.79 2.64
N TYR A 41 2.62 1.55 3.05
CA TYR A 41 1.57 0.75 3.66
C TYR A 41 1.04 1.40 4.94
N TYR A 42 1.95 1.83 5.81
CA TYR A 42 1.51 2.39 7.08
C TYR A 42 0.84 3.75 6.92
N ARG A 43 1.27 4.52 5.94
CA ARG A 43 0.58 5.77 5.63
C ARG A 43 -0.83 5.51 5.15
N GLY A 44 -1.01 4.49 4.32
CA GLY A 44 -2.32 4.14 3.84
C GLY A 44 -3.21 3.64 4.95
N LYS A 45 -2.65 2.84 5.84
CA LYS A 45 -3.40 2.30 6.96
C LYS A 45 -3.88 3.42 7.87
N GLU A 46 -3.00 4.37 8.14
CA GLU A 46 -3.34 5.49 9.00
C GLU A 46 -4.46 6.32 8.38
N ARG A 47 -4.39 6.49 7.07
CA ARG A 47 -5.39 7.27 6.37
C ARG A 47 -6.76 6.62 6.43
N VAL A 48 -6.80 5.30 6.25
CA VAL A 48 -8.06 4.57 6.33
C VAL A 48 -8.65 4.68 7.72
N MET A 49 -7.80 4.60 8.74
CA MET A 49 -8.28 4.70 10.11
C MET A 49 -8.86 6.06 10.39
N LYS A 50 -8.23 7.11 9.88
CA LYS A 50 -8.74 8.46 10.09
C LYS A 50 -10.09 8.66 9.44
N GLU A 51 -10.26 8.12 8.25
CA GLU A 51 -11.51 8.26 7.55
C GLU A 51 -12.62 7.49 8.25
N ALA A 52 -12.27 6.36 8.83
CA ALA A 52 -13.24 5.58 9.58
C ALA A 52 -13.71 6.33 10.81
N GLU A 53 -12.82 7.09 11.41
CA GLU A 53 -13.17 7.85 12.61
C GLU A 53 -14.16 8.95 12.31
N LYS A 54 -14.19 9.42 11.08
CA LYS A 54 -15.11 10.50 10.71
C LYS A 54 -16.52 10.00 10.50
N LEU A 55 -16.68 8.73 10.37
CA LEU A 55 -18.00 8.16 10.18
C LEU A 55 -18.71 7.98 11.51
#